data_c850a59068fdc3d3ec6ddb60c9942ac2
#
_entry.id   c850a59068fdc3d3ec6ddb60c9942ac2
#
_cell.length_a   1.000
_cell.length_b   1.000
_cell.length_c   1.000
_cell.angle_alpha   90.00
_cell.angle_beta   90.00
_cell.angle_gamma   90.00
#
_symmetry.space_group_name_H-M   'P 1'
#
loop_
_entity.id
_entity.type
_entity.pdbx_description
1 polymer ?
#
loop_
_entity_poly.entity_id
_entity_poly.type
_entity_poly.pdbx_seq_one_letter_code
_entity_poly.pdbx_strand_id
1 'polypeptide(L)'
;MKRFLILLLCLALLTGCHADMQTPSAPETEPSRSQEQPGVPLLDQGEAAGESGNLLYIPNPHVESMACPEIRLYGNSLLMYEHTLEGMLQLKRISLEDGSLLAQATYPATPAVTVQIGNGLIGLCDSGNGQVQLLKDSLEPEMTYDIPLEGETWFLNREMETLYLFFPENGLQCRDLATGQTRWLLDNATFVQPIGADADYVLFSYTDRADQRTYKRCLNLSTATLETLPLDGSVYSGVRSGEKWLLRQNIASGAYVLVDQEEAVTFTRPEGLVELLPGRRQLLITDGSFRELSLYDLDGNFLSRCALPKLEHASVGTDLVWSGYWQGYFFRDTYDNAAHLMFWDTDTAQEGENLPVTPLGAVQAPEPMLDQELYQRAQALSQRFGLDIRIAEQCALDYTHYQADALTDPYLVRRALDVLELAFASYPEGFFRQLPCGDLSQIRIELVANLRGQDHMDTHPTSVGGFAQEASDHYLIVFDGLSLDTQTVYHEVSHVIDKRLEWDAALRPQALFSEETWLSLQPEGFRYAESYIDMPDAIAAYENSGYFVSRYAMTFPTEDRATLMSLIMSDKTVLQENPGMAEKMRYYAACIRDCFDTEGWPETTLWEYEP
;
A
#
# COMPACT_ATOMS: atom_id res chain seq x y z
N MET A 1 2.42 20.60 -4.78
CA MET A 1 0.97 20.32 -4.84
C MET A 1 0.61 19.05 -5.64
N LYS A 2 1.45 18.51 -6.53
CA LYS A 2 1.17 17.27 -7.31
C LYS A 2 1.62 15.95 -6.67
N ARG A 3 2.43 15.98 -5.60
CA ARG A 3 2.90 14.78 -4.88
C ARG A 3 1.93 14.28 -3.78
N PHE A 4 0.88 15.02 -3.50
CA PHE A 4 -0.14 14.69 -2.49
C PHE A 4 -1.06 13.52 -2.89
N LEU A 5 -1.10 13.13 -4.17
CA LEU A 5 -2.06 12.13 -4.66
C LEU A 5 -1.58 10.68 -4.44
N ILE A 6 -0.29 10.43 -4.34
CA ILE A 6 0.27 9.07 -4.27
C ILE A 6 0.21 8.52 -2.82
N LEU A 7 0.39 9.38 -1.82
CA LEU A 7 0.29 8.94 -0.42
C LEU A 7 -1.16 8.69 0.03
N LEU A 8 -2.13 9.38 -0.58
CA LEU A 8 -3.56 9.14 -0.36
C LEU A 8 -4.04 7.82 -0.96
N LEU A 9 -3.37 7.29 -2.00
CA LEU A 9 -3.76 6.00 -2.60
C LEU A 9 -3.42 4.80 -1.69
N CYS A 10 -2.36 4.87 -0.90
CA CYS A 10 -2.01 3.77 0.01
C CYS A 10 -2.88 3.72 1.28
N LEU A 11 -3.47 4.86 1.71
CA LEU A 11 -4.44 4.89 2.81
C LEU A 11 -5.90 4.82 2.33
N ALA A 12 -6.19 5.21 1.08
CA ALA A 12 -7.55 5.23 0.52
C ALA A 12 -7.99 3.89 -0.10
N LEU A 13 -7.09 2.92 -0.25
CA LEU A 13 -7.44 1.56 -0.71
C LEU A 13 -8.19 0.73 0.35
N LEU A 14 -8.43 1.29 1.54
CA LEU A 14 -9.28 0.69 2.57
C LEU A 14 -10.71 1.26 2.64
N THR A 15 -11.08 2.22 1.79
CA THR A 15 -12.43 2.78 1.81
C THR A 15 -12.98 2.97 0.40
N GLY A 16 -13.43 1.89 -0.23
CA GLY A 16 -14.17 1.94 -1.48
C GLY A 16 -15.66 2.12 -1.26
N CYS A 17 -16.18 3.33 -1.42
CA CYS A 17 -17.61 3.56 -1.63
C CYS A 17 -17.79 4.66 -2.68
N HIS A 18 -18.25 4.31 -3.86
CA HIS A 18 -18.86 5.23 -4.81
C HIS A 18 -20.37 5.06 -4.78
N ALA A 19 -21.08 6.13 -4.52
CA ALA A 19 -22.54 6.16 -4.61
C ALA A 19 -22.98 7.19 -5.67
N ASP A 20 -23.81 6.74 -6.60
CA ASP A 20 -24.53 7.57 -7.55
C ASP A 20 -25.61 8.41 -6.84
N MET A 21 -25.63 9.71 -7.11
CA MET A 21 -26.61 10.63 -6.55
C MET A 21 -27.93 10.61 -7.32
N GLN A 22 -29.00 10.26 -6.64
CA GLN A 22 -30.35 10.80 -6.93
C GLN A 22 -31.03 11.22 -5.65
N THR A 23 -31.26 12.51 -5.50
CA THR A 23 -32.02 13.10 -4.39
C THR A 23 -33.52 12.91 -4.54
N PRO A 24 -34.24 12.55 -3.47
CA PRO A 24 -35.55 13.12 -3.21
C PRO A 24 -35.66 13.78 -1.81
N SER A 25 -36.34 14.90 -1.81
CA SER A 25 -36.68 15.72 -0.67
C SER A 25 -37.56 15.01 0.37
N ALA A 26 -37.18 15.11 1.65
CA ALA A 26 -37.93 14.58 2.79
C ALA A 26 -38.81 15.66 3.44
N PRO A 27 -39.91 15.28 4.08
CA PRO A 27 -40.65 16.16 5.00
C PRO A 27 -40.13 16.03 6.44
N GLU A 28 -40.00 17.16 7.11
CA GLU A 28 -39.67 17.27 8.51
C GLU A 28 -40.75 16.62 9.39
N THR A 29 -40.32 15.73 10.31
CA THR A 29 -41.12 15.27 11.44
C THR A 29 -40.32 15.46 12.74
N GLU A 30 -40.92 16.13 13.71
CA GLU A 30 -40.37 16.37 15.05
C GLU A 30 -40.08 15.06 15.79
N PRO A 31 -39.00 15.00 16.64
CA PRO A 31 -38.69 13.80 17.38
C PRO A 31 -39.63 13.62 18.59
N SER A 32 -40.35 12.55 18.62
CA SER A 32 -41.07 12.09 19.81
C SER A 32 -40.05 11.60 20.86
N ARG A 33 -40.12 12.18 22.07
CA ARG A 33 -39.41 11.71 23.25
C ARG A 33 -39.83 10.27 23.55
N SER A 34 -38.91 9.29 23.30
CA SER A 34 -39.05 7.94 23.81
C SER A 34 -38.75 7.92 25.31
N GLN A 35 -39.58 7.26 26.08
CA GLN A 35 -39.37 6.98 27.50
C GLN A 35 -38.15 6.10 27.66
N GLU A 36 -37.19 6.52 28.49
CA GLU A 36 -36.04 5.73 28.91
C GLU A 36 -36.53 4.46 29.64
N GLN A 37 -36.35 3.32 29.01
CA GLN A 37 -36.38 2.04 29.73
C GLN A 37 -35.07 1.89 30.54
N PRO A 38 -35.09 1.24 31.73
CA PRO A 38 -33.87 0.95 32.46
C PRO A 38 -32.93 0.13 31.58
N GLY A 39 -31.66 0.58 31.49
CA GLY A 39 -30.67 0.05 30.56
C GLY A 39 -30.48 -1.45 30.68
N VAL A 40 -30.62 -2.11 29.54
CA VAL A 40 -30.23 -3.50 29.36
C VAL A 40 -28.78 -3.51 28.90
N PRO A 41 -27.89 -4.36 29.43
CA PRO A 41 -26.52 -4.43 28.98
C PRO A 41 -26.41 -4.56 27.47
N LEU A 42 -25.42 -3.89 26.85
CA LEU A 42 -25.29 -3.81 25.41
C LEU A 42 -25.31 -5.19 24.74
N LEU A 43 -24.65 -6.17 25.33
CA LEU A 43 -24.62 -7.55 24.82
C LEU A 43 -25.95 -8.29 24.96
N ASP A 44 -26.74 -8.02 25.99
CA ASP A 44 -28.04 -8.66 26.19
C ASP A 44 -29.09 -8.21 25.16
N GLN A 45 -28.76 -7.19 24.35
CA GLN A 45 -29.56 -6.73 23.21
C GLN A 45 -29.18 -7.47 21.91
N GLY A 46 -28.10 -8.26 21.92
CA GLY A 46 -27.57 -8.94 20.75
C GLY A 46 -28.46 -10.05 20.22
N GLU A 47 -28.48 -10.18 18.93
CA GLU A 47 -29.12 -11.31 18.23
C GLU A 47 -28.05 -12.18 17.58
N ALA A 48 -28.24 -13.49 17.58
CA ALA A 48 -27.30 -14.39 16.94
C ALA A 48 -27.17 -14.05 15.44
N ALA A 49 -25.96 -13.74 15.02
CA ALA A 49 -25.62 -13.44 13.64
C ALA A 49 -24.60 -14.49 13.15
N GLY A 50 -24.87 -15.09 12.00
CA GLY A 50 -24.00 -16.09 11.41
C GLY A 50 -24.24 -17.52 11.89
N GLU A 51 -23.60 -18.47 11.19
CA GLU A 51 -23.80 -19.91 11.38
C GLU A 51 -23.04 -20.49 12.58
N SER A 52 -22.03 -19.80 13.07
CA SER A 52 -21.13 -20.29 14.13
C SER A 52 -21.67 -20.14 15.56
N GLY A 53 -22.76 -19.38 15.74
CA GLY A 53 -23.44 -19.19 17.02
C GLY A 53 -22.68 -18.34 18.07
N ASN A 54 -21.47 -17.89 17.75
CA ASN A 54 -20.61 -17.07 18.62
C ASN A 54 -20.47 -15.61 18.13
N LEU A 55 -21.23 -15.23 17.11
CA LEU A 55 -21.33 -13.87 16.59
C LEU A 55 -22.70 -13.30 16.94
N LEU A 56 -22.70 -12.11 17.54
CA LEU A 56 -23.89 -11.38 17.90
C LEU A 56 -23.96 -10.06 17.11
N TYR A 57 -25.07 -9.80 16.47
CA TYR A 57 -25.42 -8.47 15.98
C TYR A 57 -26.04 -7.68 17.12
N ILE A 58 -25.53 -6.48 17.36
CA ILE A 58 -25.98 -5.59 18.44
C ILE A 58 -26.65 -4.35 17.81
N PRO A 59 -28.00 -4.31 17.75
CA PRO A 59 -28.70 -3.16 17.20
C PRO A 59 -28.38 -1.91 18.02
N ASN A 60 -27.83 -0.90 17.40
CA ASN A 60 -27.57 0.36 18.05
C ASN A 60 -27.74 1.54 17.09
N PRO A 61 -28.79 2.37 17.26
CA PRO A 61 -29.11 3.43 16.31
C PRO A 61 -28.02 4.51 16.20
N HIS A 62 -27.15 4.63 17.20
CA HIS A 62 -26.04 5.58 17.16
C HIS A 62 -24.90 5.06 16.27
N VAL A 63 -24.73 3.73 16.20
CA VAL A 63 -23.79 3.06 15.28
C VAL A 63 -24.36 3.06 13.86
N GLU A 64 -25.60 2.62 13.71
CA GLU A 64 -26.29 2.48 12.43
C GLU A 64 -26.49 3.82 11.69
N SER A 65 -26.39 4.94 12.39
CA SER A 65 -26.40 6.27 11.80
C SER A 65 -25.05 6.74 11.24
N MET A 66 -24.01 5.89 11.29
CA MET A 66 -22.70 6.12 10.72
C MET A 66 -22.48 5.20 9.52
N ALA A 67 -21.85 5.72 8.46
CA ALA A 67 -21.66 4.96 7.23
C ALA A 67 -20.41 4.06 7.29
N CYS A 68 -19.28 4.61 7.73
CA CYS A 68 -18.01 3.89 7.77
C CYS A 68 -17.13 4.32 8.95
N PRO A 69 -17.60 4.16 10.21
CA PRO A 69 -16.82 4.59 11.36
C PRO A 69 -15.66 3.64 11.65
N GLU A 70 -14.57 4.18 12.17
CA GLU A 70 -13.56 3.41 12.88
C GLU A 70 -13.98 3.24 14.34
N ILE A 71 -13.52 2.14 14.97
CA ILE A 71 -13.85 1.80 16.36
C ILE A 71 -12.58 1.77 17.21
N ARG A 72 -12.68 2.32 18.42
CA ARG A 72 -11.65 2.18 19.47
C ARG A 72 -12.32 1.91 20.82
N LEU A 73 -11.65 1.20 21.70
CA LEU A 73 -12.08 1.07 23.09
C LEU A 73 -11.56 2.25 23.91
N TYR A 74 -12.45 2.93 24.61
CA TYR A 74 -12.12 4.05 25.50
C TYR A 74 -12.77 3.86 26.88
N GLY A 75 -11.98 3.36 27.84
CA GLY A 75 -12.51 2.96 29.15
C GLY A 75 -13.59 1.88 29.01
N ASN A 76 -14.78 2.15 29.56
CA ASN A 76 -15.97 1.29 29.46
C ASN A 76 -16.94 1.78 28.35
N SER A 77 -16.39 2.32 27.27
CA SER A 77 -17.17 2.79 26.13
C SER A 77 -16.47 2.49 24.81
N LEU A 78 -17.25 2.42 23.73
CA LEU A 78 -16.73 2.47 22.37
C LEU A 78 -16.64 3.93 21.94
N LEU A 79 -15.48 4.33 21.44
CA LEU A 79 -15.28 5.53 20.65
C LEU A 79 -15.40 5.15 19.18
N MET A 80 -16.35 5.75 18.49
CA MET A 80 -16.54 5.61 17.05
C MET A 80 -16.29 6.95 16.37
N TYR A 81 -15.64 6.95 15.22
CA TYR A 81 -15.39 8.18 14.48
C TYR A 81 -15.34 7.92 12.98
N GLU A 82 -15.78 8.89 12.20
CA GLU A 82 -15.75 8.86 10.74
C GLU A 82 -15.55 10.26 10.14
N HIS A 83 -14.94 10.30 8.98
CA HIS A 83 -14.90 11.50 8.15
C HIS A 83 -16.20 11.62 7.35
N THR A 84 -16.84 12.78 7.46
CA THR A 84 -17.99 13.10 6.62
C THR A 84 -17.55 13.66 5.28
N LEU A 85 -18.44 13.57 4.27
CA LEU A 85 -18.21 14.17 2.95
C LEU A 85 -18.00 15.69 2.99
N GLU A 86 -18.38 16.35 4.09
CA GLU A 86 -18.25 17.81 4.28
C GLU A 86 -16.90 18.22 4.87
N GLY A 87 -15.96 17.29 5.05
CA GLY A 87 -14.64 17.55 5.63
C GLY A 87 -14.70 17.74 7.15
N MET A 88 -15.61 17.05 7.82
CA MET A 88 -15.74 17.04 9.27
C MET A 88 -15.39 15.67 9.82
N LEU A 89 -14.80 15.61 11.01
CA LEU A 89 -14.65 14.40 11.80
C LEU A 89 -15.79 14.31 12.81
N GLN A 90 -16.66 13.32 12.66
CA GLN A 90 -17.70 13.01 13.62
C GLN A 90 -17.20 11.98 14.63
N LEU A 91 -17.40 12.25 15.93
CA LEU A 91 -17.08 11.32 17.01
C LEU A 91 -18.33 11.02 17.83
N LYS A 92 -18.47 9.75 18.26
CA LYS A 92 -19.50 9.30 19.20
C LYS A 92 -18.89 8.37 20.24
N ARG A 93 -19.29 8.53 21.50
CA ARG A 93 -18.98 7.57 22.57
C ARG A 93 -20.24 6.84 23.00
N ILE A 94 -20.17 5.51 23.01
CA ILE A 94 -21.30 4.63 23.31
C ILE A 94 -20.94 3.80 24.55
N SER A 95 -21.82 3.79 25.53
CA SER A 95 -21.65 2.98 26.75
C SER A 95 -21.69 1.48 26.42
N LEU A 96 -20.74 0.71 26.95
CA LEU A 96 -20.79 -0.75 26.92
C LEU A 96 -21.76 -1.35 27.93
N GLU A 97 -22.20 -0.58 28.93
CA GLU A 97 -23.13 -1.07 29.94
C GLU A 97 -24.58 -1.15 29.43
N ASP A 98 -25.01 -0.17 28.64
CA ASP A 98 -26.41 -0.07 28.23
C ASP A 98 -26.63 0.39 26.77
N GLY A 99 -25.55 0.61 26.01
CA GLY A 99 -25.62 1.06 24.63
C GLY A 99 -26.00 2.54 24.45
N SER A 100 -26.13 3.31 25.56
CA SER A 100 -26.49 4.73 25.49
C SER A 100 -25.39 5.59 24.90
N LEU A 101 -25.78 6.66 24.20
CA LEU A 101 -24.86 7.68 23.73
C LEU A 101 -24.35 8.53 24.88
N LEU A 102 -23.07 8.41 25.23
CA LEU A 102 -22.42 9.16 26.31
C LEU A 102 -22.01 10.57 25.88
N ALA A 103 -21.50 10.70 24.64
CA ALA A 103 -21.07 11.97 24.09
C ALA A 103 -21.07 11.91 22.55
N GLN A 104 -21.25 13.07 21.93
CA GLN A 104 -21.12 13.26 20.49
C GLN A 104 -20.52 14.63 20.21
N ALA A 105 -19.58 14.68 19.24
CA ALA A 105 -18.97 15.92 18.78
C ALA A 105 -18.63 15.84 17.29
N THR A 106 -18.45 17.00 16.68
CA THR A 106 -18.02 17.11 15.27
C THR A 106 -16.97 18.21 15.16
N TYR A 107 -15.86 17.91 14.50
CA TYR A 107 -14.72 18.81 14.35
C TYR A 107 -14.40 19.04 12.88
N PRO A 108 -14.04 20.26 12.45
CA PRO A 108 -13.36 20.44 11.18
C PRO A 108 -12.04 19.66 11.20
N ALA A 109 -11.83 18.81 10.18
CA ALA A 109 -10.62 18.01 10.11
C ALA A 109 -10.26 17.71 8.66
N THR A 110 -8.96 17.63 8.37
CA THR A 110 -8.50 17.16 7.08
C THR A 110 -8.53 15.63 7.01
N PRO A 111 -8.47 15.02 5.82
CA PRO A 111 -8.31 13.57 5.69
C PRO A 111 -7.03 13.02 6.34
N ALA A 112 -6.09 13.90 6.70
CA ALA A 112 -4.84 13.53 7.36
C ALA A 112 -4.94 13.49 8.90
N VAL A 113 -6.15 13.59 9.49
CA VAL A 113 -6.31 13.46 10.93
C VAL A 113 -6.21 11.99 11.35
N THR A 114 -5.49 11.75 12.43
CA THR A 114 -5.43 10.46 13.12
C THR A 114 -6.03 10.59 14.52
N VAL A 115 -6.74 9.56 14.96
CA VAL A 115 -7.36 9.51 16.30
C VAL A 115 -6.59 8.51 17.16
N GLN A 116 -6.08 8.95 18.29
CA GLN A 116 -5.29 8.14 19.22
C GLN A 116 -5.88 8.25 20.63
N ILE A 117 -5.69 7.21 21.43
CA ILE A 117 -6.19 7.14 22.80
C ILE A 117 -5.02 6.91 23.74
N GLY A 118 -4.93 7.73 24.79
CA GLY A 118 -3.90 7.59 25.81
C GLY A 118 -4.22 8.45 27.03
N ASN A 119 -3.72 8.06 28.19
CA ASN A 119 -3.81 8.80 29.45
C ASN A 119 -5.22 9.34 29.78
N GLY A 120 -6.26 8.58 29.42
CA GLY A 120 -7.65 9.02 29.62
C GLY A 120 -8.10 10.17 28.72
N LEU A 121 -7.37 10.47 27.65
CA LEU A 121 -7.68 11.49 26.65
C LEU A 121 -7.82 10.87 25.26
N ILE A 122 -8.47 11.60 24.37
CA ILE A 122 -8.56 11.30 22.95
C ILE A 122 -7.77 12.37 22.21
N GLY A 123 -6.72 11.98 21.52
CA GLY A 123 -5.87 12.86 20.72
C GLY A 123 -6.31 12.88 19.26
N LEU A 124 -6.60 14.07 18.74
CA LEU A 124 -6.82 14.33 17.32
C LEU A 124 -5.56 14.99 16.77
N CYS A 125 -4.81 14.28 15.94
CA CYS A 125 -3.62 14.79 15.27
C CYS A 125 -3.95 15.12 13.83
N ASP A 126 -4.17 16.38 13.50
CA ASP A 126 -4.48 16.87 12.15
C ASP A 126 -3.25 17.52 11.51
N SER A 127 -2.45 16.71 10.83
CA SER A 127 -1.25 17.19 10.16
C SER A 127 -1.55 18.13 8.98
N GLY A 128 -2.71 18.00 8.36
CA GLY A 128 -3.14 18.90 7.29
C GLY A 128 -3.48 20.31 7.75
N ASN A 129 -4.00 20.46 8.97
CA ASN A 129 -4.30 21.75 9.59
C ASN A 129 -3.22 22.23 10.56
N GLY A 130 -2.19 21.42 10.84
CA GLY A 130 -1.15 21.76 11.82
C GLY A 130 -1.68 21.83 13.24
N GLN A 131 -2.56 20.93 13.65
CA GLN A 131 -3.21 21.01 14.96
C GLN A 131 -3.25 19.66 15.69
N VAL A 132 -3.00 19.70 16.99
CA VAL A 132 -3.25 18.60 17.92
C VAL A 132 -4.28 19.05 18.93
N GLN A 133 -5.40 18.31 19.05
CA GLN A 133 -6.42 18.54 20.05
C GLN A 133 -6.49 17.33 20.99
N LEU A 134 -6.44 17.57 22.30
CA LEU A 134 -6.68 16.56 23.32
C LEU A 134 -8.09 16.76 23.89
N LEU A 135 -8.92 15.72 23.77
CA LEU A 135 -10.32 15.78 24.16
C LEU A 135 -10.55 14.99 25.45
N LYS A 136 -11.48 15.48 26.28
CA LYS A 136 -12.01 14.79 27.47
C LYS A 136 -13.02 13.70 27.11
N ASP A 137 -13.49 13.02 28.15
CA ASP A 137 -14.62 12.08 28.09
C ASP A 137 -15.88 12.65 27.45
N SER A 138 -16.13 13.97 27.67
CA SER A 138 -17.24 14.68 27.04
C SER A 138 -17.07 14.97 25.57
N LEU A 139 -15.93 14.60 25.00
CA LEU A 139 -15.47 14.99 23.66
C LEU A 139 -15.25 16.51 23.50
N GLU A 140 -15.17 17.28 24.59
CA GLU A 140 -14.77 18.68 24.55
C GLU A 140 -13.25 18.83 24.58
N PRO A 141 -12.65 19.78 23.86
CA PRO A 141 -11.24 20.07 23.93
C PRO A 141 -10.78 20.42 25.34
N GLU A 142 -9.80 19.71 25.85
CA GLU A 142 -9.07 20.08 27.06
C GLU A 142 -7.90 20.99 26.74
N MET A 143 -7.14 20.60 25.71
CA MET A 143 -5.99 21.33 25.20
C MET A 143 -5.97 21.32 23.69
N THR A 144 -5.46 22.41 23.11
CA THR A 144 -5.23 22.53 21.68
C THR A 144 -3.82 23.10 21.45
N TYR A 145 -3.07 22.49 20.57
CA TYR A 145 -1.72 22.90 20.20
C TYR A 145 -1.67 23.18 18.71
N ASP A 146 -1.18 24.37 18.36
CA ASP A 146 -0.85 24.70 16.98
C ASP A 146 0.58 24.26 16.72
N ILE A 147 0.73 23.38 15.76
CA ILE A 147 2.01 22.83 15.33
C ILE A 147 2.33 23.44 13.96
N PRO A 148 3.52 23.99 13.73
CA PRO A 148 3.92 24.42 12.39
C PRO A 148 3.63 23.30 11.38
N LEU A 149 3.11 23.64 10.20
CA LEU A 149 2.82 22.69 9.12
C LEU A 149 4.12 22.10 8.58
N GLU A 150 4.69 21.19 9.34
CA GLU A 150 5.91 20.46 9.03
C GLU A 150 5.66 18.99 9.38
N GLY A 151 6.04 18.09 8.48
CA GLY A 151 5.80 16.66 8.62
C GLY A 151 4.44 16.20 8.07
N GLU A 152 4.41 15.00 7.53
CA GLU A 152 3.21 14.46 6.85
C GLU A 152 2.44 13.48 7.74
N THR A 153 3.13 12.77 8.64
CA THR A 153 2.51 11.77 9.52
C THR A 153 2.90 12.02 10.97
N TRP A 154 1.91 11.99 11.86
CA TRP A 154 2.06 12.34 13.26
C TRP A 154 1.58 11.23 14.18
N PHE A 155 2.34 10.98 15.25
CA PHE A 155 1.97 10.04 16.31
C PHE A 155 2.16 10.68 17.69
N LEU A 156 1.21 10.47 18.60
CA LEU A 156 1.34 10.80 20.00
C LEU A 156 1.85 9.61 20.80
N ASN A 157 2.63 9.87 21.84
CA ASN A 157 2.88 8.84 22.84
C ASN A 157 1.62 8.56 23.67
N ARG A 158 1.64 7.47 24.43
CA ARG A 158 0.51 7.03 25.25
C ARG A 158 0.14 8.02 26.35
N GLU A 159 1.13 8.79 26.84
CA GLU A 159 0.96 9.83 27.85
C GLU A 159 0.30 11.10 27.27
N MET A 160 0.16 11.23 25.95
CA MET A 160 -0.36 12.40 25.25
C MET A 160 0.46 13.67 25.44
N GLU A 161 1.76 13.55 25.72
CA GLU A 161 2.66 14.66 26.03
C GLU A 161 3.69 14.90 24.92
N THR A 162 4.02 13.88 24.13
CA THR A 162 5.04 13.94 23.09
C THR A 162 4.44 13.60 21.72
N LEU A 163 4.68 14.50 20.77
CA LEU A 163 4.31 14.32 19.36
C LEU A 163 5.54 13.91 18.55
N TYR A 164 5.41 12.89 17.72
CA TYR A 164 6.39 12.43 16.76
C TYR A 164 5.99 12.85 15.36
N LEU A 165 6.90 13.49 14.66
CA LEU A 165 6.68 14.11 13.36
C LEU A 165 7.60 13.42 12.34
N PHE A 166 7.00 12.74 11.38
CA PHE A 166 7.70 12.09 10.28
C PHE A 166 7.78 13.05 9.09
N PHE A 167 9.00 13.34 8.66
CA PHE A 167 9.31 14.21 7.53
C PHE A 167 9.91 13.36 6.42
N PRO A 168 9.21 13.07 5.34
CA PRO A 168 9.71 12.22 4.26
C PRO A 168 11.09 12.64 3.74
N GLU A 169 11.36 13.92 3.68
CA GLU A 169 12.58 14.47 3.11
C GLU A 169 13.66 14.83 4.16
N ASN A 170 13.36 14.82 5.46
CA ASN A 170 14.27 15.39 6.46
C ASN A 170 14.56 14.51 7.68
N GLY A 171 13.75 13.49 7.93
CA GLY A 171 13.96 12.61 9.07
C GLY A 171 12.77 12.48 10.03
N LEU A 172 13.08 12.33 11.31
CA LEU A 172 12.11 12.12 12.39
C LEU A 172 12.41 13.05 13.56
N GLN A 173 11.41 13.77 14.02
CA GLN A 173 11.46 14.67 15.17
C GLN A 173 10.51 14.21 16.27
N CYS A 174 10.86 14.45 17.53
CA CYS A 174 9.90 14.48 18.62
C CYS A 174 9.75 15.88 19.17
N ARG A 175 8.54 16.22 19.61
CA ARG A 175 8.15 17.52 20.15
C ARG A 175 7.39 17.32 21.45
N ASP A 176 7.86 17.95 22.50
CA ASP A 176 7.13 18.09 23.76
C ASP A 176 5.98 19.09 23.56
N LEU A 177 4.75 18.67 23.80
CA LEU A 177 3.57 19.48 23.52
C LEU A 177 3.46 20.68 24.47
N ALA A 178 3.81 20.51 25.76
CA ALA A 178 3.65 21.55 26.77
C ALA A 178 4.68 22.69 26.59
N THR A 179 5.93 22.35 26.26
CA THR A 179 7.02 23.33 26.12
C THR A 179 7.28 23.77 24.69
N GLY A 180 6.79 23.00 23.73
CA GLY A 180 7.07 23.19 22.31
C GLY A 180 8.52 22.85 21.91
N GLN A 181 9.34 22.30 22.82
CA GLN A 181 10.72 21.92 22.53
C GLN A 181 10.75 20.75 21.55
N THR A 182 11.63 20.84 20.55
CA THR A 182 11.83 19.81 19.54
C THR A 182 13.21 19.19 19.63
N ARG A 183 13.30 17.90 19.27
CA ARG A 183 14.55 17.16 19.17
C ARG A 183 14.50 16.21 17.98
N TRP A 184 15.53 16.25 17.15
CA TRP A 184 15.69 15.26 16.10
C TRP A 184 16.05 13.89 16.69
N LEU A 185 15.35 12.86 16.28
CA LEU A 185 15.69 11.46 16.54
C LEU A 185 16.47 10.89 15.36
N LEU A 186 16.23 11.44 14.18
CA LEU A 186 16.88 11.10 12.93
C LEU A 186 16.92 12.37 12.06
N ASP A 187 18.11 12.89 11.73
CA ASP A 187 18.31 14.19 11.08
C ASP A 187 19.03 14.13 9.72
N ASN A 188 19.49 12.95 9.32
CA ASN A 188 20.22 12.76 8.07
C ASN A 188 19.55 11.70 7.19
N ALA A 189 18.22 11.79 7.06
CA ALA A 189 17.42 10.79 6.40
C ALA A 189 16.48 11.41 5.35
N THR A 190 16.13 10.61 4.37
CA THR A 190 15.14 10.92 3.34
C THR A 190 14.25 9.68 3.13
N PHE A 191 13.12 9.83 2.45
CA PHE A 191 12.11 8.78 2.27
C PHE A 191 11.67 8.12 3.59
N VAL A 192 11.52 8.96 4.63
CA VAL A 192 11.10 8.48 5.95
C VAL A 192 9.61 8.17 5.92
N GLN A 193 9.27 6.89 6.01
CA GLN A 193 7.91 6.41 5.85
C GLN A 193 7.53 5.39 6.92
N PRO A 194 6.43 5.60 7.69
CA PRO A 194 5.85 4.56 8.52
C PRO A 194 5.40 3.36 7.68
N ILE A 195 5.71 2.15 8.15
CA ILE A 195 5.35 0.88 7.52
C ILE A 195 4.46 0.00 8.42
N GLY A 196 4.10 0.50 9.58
CA GLY A 196 3.19 -0.10 10.53
C GLY A 196 3.29 0.59 11.88
N ALA A 197 2.19 0.62 12.62
CA ALA A 197 2.13 1.26 13.93
C ALA A 197 1.14 0.57 14.86
N ASP A 198 1.41 0.62 16.15
CA ASP A 198 0.45 0.37 17.22
C ASP A 198 0.47 1.52 18.25
N ALA A 199 -0.14 1.32 19.41
CA ALA A 199 -0.23 2.36 20.44
C ALA A 199 1.12 2.78 21.05
N ASP A 200 2.14 1.91 21.01
CA ASP A 200 3.41 2.09 21.70
C ASP A 200 4.62 2.16 20.74
N TYR A 201 4.45 1.72 19.49
CA TYR A 201 5.54 1.57 18.52
C TYR A 201 5.15 1.99 17.11
N VAL A 202 6.11 2.57 16.39
CA VAL A 202 5.99 2.83 14.94
C VAL A 202 7.18 2.19 14.22
N LEU A 203 6.88 1.27 13.31
CA LEU A 203 7.87 0.74 12.39
C LEU A 203 7.94 1.67 11.19
N PHE A 204 9.14 1.98 10.74
CA PHE A 204 9.33 2.86 9.59
C PHE A 204 10.60 2.49 8.81
N SER A 205 10.62 2.88 7.54
CA SER A 205 11.78 2.84 6.68
C SER A 205 12.32 4.25 6.45
N TYR A 206 13.61 4.36 6.19
CA TYR A 206 14.26 5.61 5.77
C TYR A 206 15.53 5.31 4.99
N THR A 207 15.98 6.25 4.18
CA THR A 207 17.28 6.21 3.51
C THR A 207 18.24 7.17 4.20
N ASP A 208 19.38 6.65 4.65
CA ASP A 208 20.45 7.47 5.22
C ASP A 208 21.17 8.21 4.09
N ARG A 209 21.28 9.54 4.22
CA ARG A 209 21.92 10.37 3.19
C ARG A 209 23.43 10.18 3.08
N ALA A 210 24.07 9.65 4.12
CA ALA A 210 25.53 9.49 4.13
C ALA A 210 25.98 8.27 3.31
N ASP A 211 25.27 7.15 3.40
CA ASP A 211 25.62 5.91 2.72
C ASP A 211 24.62 5.47 1.65
N GLN A 212 23.51 6.21 1.49
CA GLN A 212 22.46 5.98 0.51
C GLN A 212 21.81 4.59 0.65
N ARG A 213 21.75 4.07 1.88
CA ARG A 213 21.13 2.78 2.18
C ARG A 213 19.81 2.96 2.89
N THR A 214 18.85 2.08 2.54
CA THR A 214 17.58 2.02 3.22
C THR A 214 17.68 1.18 4.48
N TYR A 215 17.21 1.76 5.56
CA TYR A 215 17.15 1.14 6.88
C TYR A 215 15.70 1.03 7.34
N LYS A 216 15.43 0.03 8.15
CA LYS A 216 14.16 -0.13 8.85
C LYS A 216 14.39 -0.11 10.35
N ARG A 217 13.58 0.66 11.06
CA ARG A 217 13.69 0.88 12.50
C ARG A 217 12.32 0.83 13.16
N CYS A 218 12.33 0.61 14.43
CA CYS A 218 11.18 0.75 15.31
C CYS A 218 11.37 1.95 16.22
N LEU A 219 10.45 2.87 16.20
CA LEU A 219 10.36 3.95 17.18
C LEU A 219 9.54 3.47 18.36
N ASN A 220 10.11 3.49 19.56
CA ASN A 220 9.37 3.34 20.80
C ASN A 220 8.81 4.72 21.21
N LEU A 221 7.49 4.85 21.20
CA LEU A 221 6.81 6.12 21.47
C LEU A 221 6.90 6.56 22.94
N SER A 222 7.07 5.63 23.89
CA SER A 222 7.18 5.97 25.32
C SER A 222 8.57 6.46 25.69
N THR A 223 9.61 5.91 25.08
CA THR A 223 11.02 6.23 25.41
C THR A 223 11.69 7.17 24.42
N ALA A 224 11.07 7.43 23.28
CA ALA A 224 11.64 8.16 22.16
C ALA A 224 13.00 7.58 21.69
N THR A 225 13.10 6.25 21.63
CA THR A 225 14.30 5.53 21.19
C THR A 225 14.05 4.80 19.90
N LEU A 226 15.09 4.68 19.07
CA LEU A 226 15.08 3.93 17.83
C LEU A 226 15.71 2.56 18.06
N GLU A 227 14.97 1.51 17.73
CA GLU A 227 15.41 0.12 17.86
C GLU A 227 15.60 -0.50 16.48
N THR A 228 16.54 -1.44 16.37
CA THR A 228 16.74 -2.23 15.15
C THR A 228 15.68 -3.34 15.08
N LEU A 229 15.14 -3.60 13.89
CA LEU A 229 14.26 -4.74 13.71
C LEU A 229 15.03 -6.05 13.92
N PRO A 230 14.35 -7.11 14.43
CA PRO A 230 15.01 -8.40 14.69
C PRO A 230 15.40 -9.15 13.41
N LEU A 231 14.97 -8.70 12.25
CA LEU A 231 15.31 -9.27 10.95
C LEU A 231 15.90 -8.19 10.05
N ASP A 232 17.00 -8.53 9.38
CA ASP A 232 17.54 -7.74 8.29
C ASP A 232 16.85 -8.09 6.97
N GLY A 233 16.71 -7.12 6.07
CA GLY A 233 16.29 -7.34 4.69
C GLY A 233 14.82 -7.06 4.41
N SER A 234 14.19 -7.87 3.60
CA SER A 234 12.92 -7.64 2.90
C SER A 234 11.64 -7.58 3.76
N VAL A 235 11.68 -6.91 4.92
CA VAL A 235 10.45 -6.61 5.67
C VAL A 235 9.70 -5.51 4.93
N TYR A 236 8.50 -5.82 4.44
CA TYR A 236 7.65 -4.88 3.73
C TYR A 236 6.79 -4.04 4.69
N SER A 237 6.17 -4.68 5.64
CA SER A 237 5.37 -4.05 6.69
C SER A 237 5.50 -4.83 7.98
N GLY A 238 5.06 -4.27 9.08
CA GLY A 238 5.07 -4.99 10.33
C GLY A 238 4.44 -4.20 11.45
N VAL A 239 4.15 -4.90 12.54
CA VAL A 239 3.64 -4.34 13.78
C VAL A 239 4.40 -4.96 14.95
N ARG A 240 4.60 -4.20 16.00
CA ARG A 240 5.14 -4.64 17.28
C ARG A 240 4.11 -4.43 18.37
N SER A 241 3.97 -5.43 19.25
CA SER A 241 3.17 -5.32 20.45
C SER A 241 3.97 -5.86 21.63
N GLY A 242 4.46 -4.99 22.49
CA GLY A 242 5.38 -5.31 23.58
C GLY A 242 6.70 -5.88 23.03
N GLU A 243 7.04 -7.11 23.41
CA GLU A 243 8.27 -7.80 22.96
C GLU A 243 8.07 -8.61 21.67
N LYS A 244 6.90 -8.52 21.05
CA LYS A 244 6.50 -9.39 19.93
C LYS A 244 6.38 -8.61 18.65
N TRP A 245 6.81 -9.24 17.58
CA TRP A 245 6.79 -8.68 16.25
C TRP A 245 6.04 -9.57 15.28
N LEU A 246 5.18 -8.99 14.46
CA LEU A 246 4.67 -9.61 13.25
C LEU A 246 5.24 -8.83 12.07
N LEU A 247 6.06 -9.49 11.28
CA LEU A 247 6.75 -8.90 10.14
C LEU A 247 6.30 -9.59 8.85
N ARG A 248 5.85 -8.82 7.88
CA ARG A 248 5.56 -9.31 6.54
C ARG A 248 6.82 -9.14 5.69
N GLN A 249 7.43 -10.24 5.27
CA GLN A 249 8.70 -10.20 4.55
C GLN A 249 8.54 -9.88 3.06
N ASN A 250 7.51 -10.39 2.41
CA ASN A 250 7.31 -10.19 0.98
C ASN A 250 5.80 -10.14 0.70
N ILE A 251 5.34 -9.09 0.04
CA ILE A 251 3.94 -8.96 -0.36
C ILE A 251 3.50 -10.18 -1.17
N ALA A 252 4.33 -10.57 -2.11
CA ALA A 252 4.02 -11.56 -3.11
C ALA A 252 4.01 -13.00 -2.61
N SER A 253 4.84 -13.34 -1.63
CA SER A 253 4.84 -14.70 -1.04
C SER A 253 3.80 -14.86 0.06
N GLY A 254 3.19 -13.77 0.55
CA GLY A 254 2.34 -13.81 1.74
C GLY A 254 3.07 -14.37 2.97
N ALA A 255 4.41 -14.27 3.00
CA ALA A 255 5.21 -14.78 4.09
C ALA A 255 5.22 -13.80 5.27
N TYR A 256 4.88 -14.33 6.45
CA TYR A 256 4.90 -13.61 7.72
C TYR A 256 5.92 -14.25 8.64
N VAL A 257 6.60 -13.43 9.43
CA VAL A 257 7.50 -13.87 10.48
C VAL A 257 7.00 -13.32 11.81
N LEU A 258 6.77 -14.24 12.74
CA LEU A 258 6.51 -13.92 14.13
C LEU A 258 7.80 -14.04 14.90
N VAL A 259 8.16 -12.99 15.62
CA VAL A 259 9.31 -12.98 16.53
C VAL A 259 8.81 -12.74 17.94
N ASP A 260 9.11 -13.65 18.85
CA ASP A 260 8.84 -13.54 20.27
C ASP A 260 10.16 -13.78 21.01
N GLN A 261 10.75 -12.73 21.56
CA GLN A 261 12.07 -12.75 22.21
C GLN A 261 13.17 -13.23 21.24
N GLU A 262 13.72 -14.42 21.46
CA GLU A 262 14.78 -15.03 20.66
C GLU A 262 14.26 -16.05 19.63
N GLU A 263 12.96 -16.38 19.69
CA GLU A 263 12.35 -17.35 18.79
C GLU A 263 11.65 -16.64 17.63
N ALA A 264 11.89 -17.12 16.42
CA ALA A 264 11.22 -16.66 15.23
C ALA A 264 10.63 -17.83 14.47
N VAL A 265 9.36 -17.71 14.12
CA VAL A 265 8.65 -18.68 13.27
C VAL A 265 8.10 -17.99 12.03
N THR A 266 7.97 -18.73 10.97
CA THR A 266 7.40 -18.23 9.72
C THR A 266 6.20 -19.06 9.29
N PHE A 267 5.26 -18.41 8.62
CA PHE A 267 4.12 -19.07 7.96
C PHE A 267 3.73 -18.26 6.71
N THR A 268 2.99 -18.89 5.82
CA THR A 268 2.57 -18.27 4.57
C THR A 268 1.07 -18.17 4.51
N ARG A 269 0.57 -17.01 4.15
CA ARG A 269 -0.84 -16.72 3.85
C ARG A 269 -0.91 -15.82 2.62
N PRO A 270 -1.04 -16.38 1.42
CA PRO A 270 -1.12 -15.61 0.18
C PRO A 270 -2.43 -14.82 0.08
N GLU A 271 -3.50 -15.31 0.67
CA GLU A 271 -4.82 -14.69 0.65
C GLU A 271 -5.25 -14.24 2.06
N GLY A 272 -5.98 -13.12 2.12
CA GLY A 272 -6.48 -12.54 3.37
C GLY A 272 -5.46 -11.66 4.09
N LEU A 273 -5.88 -11.12 5.23
CA LEU A 273 -5.04 -10.28 6.10
C LEU A 273 -4.61 -11.06 7.34
N VAL A 274 -3.40 -10.74 7.81
CA VAL A 274 -2.88 -11.23 9.09
C VAL A 274 -2.52 -10.02 9.95
N GLU A 275 -3.09 -9.97 11.14
CA GLU A 275 -2.88 -8.88 12.09
C GLU A 275 -2.45 -9.43 13.46
N LEU A 276 -1.51 -8.74 14.10
CA LEU A 276 -1.17 -8.95 15.50
C LEU A 276 -2.06 -8.06 16.35
N LEU A 277 -2.90 -8.68 17.18
CA LEU A 277 -3.85 -7.92 17.99
C LEU A 277 -3.16 -7.25 19.18
N PRO A 278 -3.23 -5.92 19.30
CA PRO A 278 -2.55 -5.15 20.34
C PRO A 278 -2.92 -5.63 21.75
N GLY A 279 -1.91 -5.75 22.62
CA GLY A 279 -2.10 -6.17 24.01
C GLY A 279 -2.51 -7.64 24.21
N ARG A 280 -2.68 -8.40 23.15
CA ARG A 280 -3.00 -9.84 23.16
C ARG A 280 -1.88 -10.62 22.50
N ARG A 281 -1.69 -11.85 22.92
CA ARG A 281 -0.79 -12.82 22.26
C ARG A 281 -1.57 -13.58 21.19
N GLN A 282 -2.22 -12.88 20.29
CA GLN A 282 -3.13 -13.47 19.32
C GLN A 282 -2.92 -12.87 17.94
N LEU A 283 -3.08 -13.72 16.93
CA LEU A 283 -3.14 -13.35 15.52
C LEU A 283 -4.57 -13.43 15.05
N LEU A 284 -5.03 -12.39 14.37
CA LEU A 284 -6.22 -12.42 13.56
C LEU A 284 -5.83 -12.76 12.12
N ILE A 285 -6.51 -13.74 11.54
CA ILE A 285 -6.38 -14.06 10.12
C ILE A 285 -7.76 -13.99 9.49
N THR A 286 -7.88 -13.19 8.41
CA THR A 286 -9.07 -13.19 7.57
C THR A 286 -8.85 -14.12 6.38
N ASP A 287 -9.92 -14.75 5.89
CA ASP A 287 -9.88 -15.46 4.62
C ASP A 287 -9.84 -14.48 3.42
N GLY A 288 -9.52 -14.97 2.23
CA GLY A 288 -9.43 -14.13 1.02
C GLY A 288 -10.74 -13.47 0.61
N SER A 289 -11.88 -13.97 1.10
CA SER A 289 -13.19 -13.37 0.90
C SER A 289 -13.58 -12.34 1.96
N PHE A 290 -12.77 -12.17 3.00
CA PHE A 290 -13.05 -11.35 4.19
C PHE A 290 -14.37 -11.72 4.88
N ARG A 291 -14.73 -13.01 4.87
CA ARG A 291 -15.97 -13.52 5.45
C ARG A 291 -15.76 -14.45 6.63
N GLU A 292 -14.57 -14.94 6.80
CA GLU A 292 -14.19 -15.73 7.97
C GLU A 292 -13.04 -15.05 8.70
N LEU A 293 -13.22 -14.85 10.00
CA LEU A 293 -12.20 -14.34 10.90
C LEU A 293 -11.74 -15.49 11.79
N SER A 294 -10.44 -15.76 11.84
CA SER A 294 -9.85 -16.81 12.67
C SER A 294 -8.81 -16.24 13.61
N LEU A 295 -8.85 -16.65 14.87
CA LEU A 295 -7.87 -16.31 15.89
C LEU A 295 -6.94 -17.47 16.16
N TYR A 296 -5.67 -17.14 16.31
CA TYR A 296 -4.62 -18.07 16.70
C TYR A 296 -3.78 -17.46 17.83
N ASP A 297 -3.14 -18.31 18.64
CA ASP A 297 -2.04 -17.83 19.48
C ASP A 297 -0.75 -17.67 18.65
N LEU A 298 0.32 -17.19 19.28
CA LEU A 298 1.60 -16.98 18.58
C LEU A 298 2.36 -18.27 18.27
N ASP A 299 1.94 -19.39 18.85
CA ASP A 299 2.46 -20.71 18.52
C ASP A 299 1.71 -21.36 17.35
N GLY A 300 0.72 -20.64 16.78
CA GLY A 300 -0.11 -21.08 15.69
C GLY A 300 -1.28 -21.98 16.08
N ASN A 301 -1.57 -22.15 17.38
CA ASN A 301 -2.71 -22.93 17.80
C ASN A 301 -4.01 -22.15 17.53
N PHE A 302 -4.97 -22.84 16.96
CA PHE A 302 -6.30 -22.30 16.70
C PHE A 302 -7.03 -21.99 18.03
N LEU A 303 -7.63 -20.81 18.12
CA LEU A 303 -8.37 -20.37 19.31
C LEU A 303 -9.87 -20.25 19.06
N SER A 304 -10.26 -19.55 18.01
CA SER A 304 -11.66 -19.29 17.69
C SER A 304 -11.81 -18.84 16.24
N ARG A 305 -13.01 -18.97 15.69
CA ARG A 305 -13.37 -18.34 14.43
C ARG A 305 -14.82 -17.87 14.43
N CYS A 306 -15.12 -16.87 13.61
CA CYS A 306 -16.48 -16.52 13.28
C CYS A 306 -16.66 -16.35 11.77
N ALA A 307 -17.80 -16.82 11.27
CA ALA A 307 -18.22 -16.57 9.90
C ALA A 307 -19.19 -15.40 9.89
N LEU A 308 -18.84 -14.37 9.12
CA LEU A 308 -19.69 -13.21 8.97
C LEU A 308 -20.90 -13.53 8.09
N PRO A 309 -22.08 -12.94 8.35
CA PRO A 309 -23.24 -13.12 7.51
C PRO A 309 -22.94 -12.75 6.05
N LYS A 310 -23.47 -13.50 5.10
CA LYS A 310 -23.43 -13.13 3.68
C LYS A 310 -24.39 -11.97 3.44
N LEU A 311 -23.86 -10.77 3.44
CA LEU A 311 -24.59 -9.55 3.10
C LEU A 311 -24.15 -9.08 1.71
N GLU A 312 -25.09 -8.58 0.91
CA GLU A 312 -24.88 -8.21 -0.50
C GLU A 312 -23.96 -7.00 -0.59
N HIS A 313 -23.15 -6.51 -0.12
CA HIS A 313 -22.22 -5.36 -0.14
C HIS A 313 -21.53 -5.10 1.21
N ALA A 314 -21.32 -6.13 2.01
CA ALA A 314 -20.67 -5.95 3.29
C ALA A 314 -19.16 -5.81 3.12
N SER A 315 -18.56 -4.84 3.79
CA SER A 315 -17.13 -4.72 4.00
C SER A 315 -16.82 -4.88 5.48
N VAL A 316 -15.92 -5.81 5.81
CA VAL A 316 -15.45 -5.99 7.19
C VAL A 316 -14.51 -4.84 7.55
N GLY A 317 -14.82 -4.11 8.62
CA GLY A 317 -13.84 -3.23 9.24
C GLY A 317 -12.85 -4.06 10.05
N THR A 318 -11.56 -3.81 9.85
CA THR A 318 -10.46 -4.52 10.53
C THR A 318 -10.26 -4.11 12.00
N ASP A 319 -11.05 -3.18 12.50
CA ASP A 319 -10.94 -2.67 13.87
C ASP A 319 -11.60 -3.62 14.87
N LEU A 320 -10.90 -4.70 15.22
CA LEU A 320 -11.32 -5.55 16.34
C LEU A 320 -10.86 -4.94 17.66
N VAL A 321 -11.81 -4.71 18.56
CA VAL A 321 -11.55 -4.10 19.86
C VAL A 321 -11.86 -5.11 20.97
N TRP A 322 -10.82 -5.56 21.67
CA TRP A 322 -10.97 -6.54 22.74
C TRP A 322 -11.65 -5.94 23.96
N SER A 323 -12.74 -6.55 24.40
CA SER A 323 -13.38 -6.28 25.67
C SER A 323 -13.00 -7.31 26.72
N GLY A 324 -12.15 -6.92 27.67
CA GLY A 324 -11.79 -7.79 28.81
C GLY A 324 -12.95 -8.13 29.73
N TYR A 325 -14.00 -7.31 29.74
CA TYR A 325 -15.21 -7.54 30.54
C TYR A 325 -16.12 -8.61 29.90
N TRP A 326 -16.23 -8.56 28.54
CA TRP A 326 -17.12 -9.46 27.80
C TRP A 326 -16.40 -10.68 27.20
N GLN A 327 -15.08 -10.77 27.36
CA GLN A 327 -14.24 -11.87 26.83
C GLN A 327 -14.41 -12.11 25.33
N GLY A 328 -14.42 -11.03 24.54
CA GLY A 328 -14.59 -11.11 23.11
C GLY A 328 -14.22 -9.80 22.41
N TYR A 329 -14.43 -9.76 21.13
CA TYR A 329 -14.10 -8.63 20.28
C TYR A 329 -15.34 -7.91 19.78
N PHE A 330 -15.38 -6.58 19.96
CA PHE A 330 -16.26 -5.72 19.21
C PHE A 330 -15.61 -5.37 17.89
N PHE A 331 -16.41 -5.33 16.84
CA PHE A 331 -16.04 -4.81 15.52
C PHE A 331 -17.28 -4.31 14.79
N ARG A 332 -17.07 -3.63 13.66
CA ARG A 332 -18.13 -3.16 12.80
C ARG A 332 -18.15 -3.94 11.49
N ASP A 333 -19.31 -4.21 10.96
CA ASP A 333 -19.54 -4.52 9.56
C ASP A 333 -20.35 -3.39 8.93
N THR A 334 -20.11 -3.07 7.66
CA THR A 334 -20.81 -2.01 6.95
C THR A 334 -21.56 -2.60 5.76
N TYR A 335 -22.87 -2.37 5.70
CA TYR A 335 -23.70 -2.70 4.55
C TYR A 335 -24.85 -1.69 4.46
N ASP A 336 -25.42 -1.52 3.27
CA ASP A 336 -26.49 -0.55 3.00
C ASP A 336 -26.16 0.89 3.44
N ASN A 337 -24.88 1.27 3.34
CA ASN A 337 -24.37 2.58 3.79
C ASN A 337 -24.59 2.86 5.28
N ALA A 338 -24.66 1.85 6.11
CA ALA A 338 -24.71 1.96 7.56
C ALA A 338 -23.73 0.97 8.22
N ALA A 339 -23.18 1.37 9.37
CA ALA A 339 -22.34 0.48 10.17
C ALA A 339 -23.20 -0.33 11.14
N HIS A 340 -22.85 -1.60 11.29
CA HIS A 340 -23.51 -2.52 12.22
C HIS A 340 -22.51 -3.03 13.24
N LEU A 341 -22.85 -2.89 14.53
CA LEU A 341 -22.01 -3.33 15.62
C LEU A 341 -22.15 -4.85 15.80
N MET A 342 -21.03 -5.53 15.76
CA MET A 342 -20.91 -6.96 15.99
C MET A 342 -20.08 -7.24 17.24
N PHE A 343 -20.40 -8.33 17.93
CA PHE A 343 -19.59 -8.86 19.00
C PHE A 343 -19.26 -10.34 18.74
N TRP A 344 -17.98 -10.64 18.77
CA TRP A 344 -17.47 -12.01 18.62
C TRP A 344 -17.11 -12.57 20.00
N ASP A 345 -17.92 -13.52 20.49
CA ASP A 345 -17.63 -14.29 21.70
C ASP A 345 -16.54 -15.33 21.39
N THR A 346 -15.38 -15.16 22.01
CA THR A 346 -14.22 -16.05 21.83
C THR A 346 -14.12 -17.15 22.88
N ASP A 347 -14.98 -17.15 23.91
CA ASP A 347 -15.00 -18.20 24.94
C ASP A 347 -15.73 -19.48 24.48
N THR A 348 -16.51 -19.37 23.41
CA THR A 348 -17.18 -20.55 22.84
C THR A 348 -16.15 -21.45 22.17
N ALA A 349 -15.96 -22.65 22.75
CA ALA A 349 -15.04 -23.62 22.19
C ALA A 349 -15.42 -24.07 20.78
N GLN A 350 -14.46 -24.03 19.88
CA GLN A 350 -14.62 -24.44 18.48
C GLN A 350 -13.47 -25.36 18.06
N GLU A 351 -13.72 -26.19 17.07
CA GLU A 351 -12.68 -26.99 16.42
C GLU A 351 -12.14 -26.27 15.20
N GLY A 352 -10.82 -26.25 15.02
CA GLY A 352 -10.15 -25.66 13.88
C GLY A 352 -8.74 -26.23 13.69
N GLU A 353 -8.16 -25.98 12.53
CA GLU A 353 -6.81 -26.43 12.22
C GLU A 353 -5.79 -25.39 12.68
N ASN A 354 -4.69 -25.86 13.25
CA ASN A 354 -3.56 -25.03 13.64
C ASN A 354 -2.86 -24.44 12.41
N LEU A 355 -2.25 -23.26 12.56
CA LEU A 355 -1.38 -22.70 11.52
C LEU A 355 -0.15 -23.58 11.34
N PRO A 356 0.26 -23.87 10.10
CA PRO A 356 1.50 -24.57 9.80
C PRO A 356 2.69 -23.62 10.02
N VAL A 357 3.05 -23.35 11.28
CA VAL A 357 4.22 -22.51 11.61
C VAL A 357 5.50 -23.33 11.49
N THR A 358 6.56 -22.71 10.98
CA THR A 358 7.88 -23.32 10.80
C THR A 358 8.94 -22.42 11.46
N PRO A 359 9.90 -22.95 12.23
CA PRO A 359 10.99 -22.14 12.76
C PRO A 359 11.75 -21.41 11.66
N LEU A 360 12.04 -20.12 11.87
CA LEU A 360 12.81 -19.32 10.92
C LEU A 360 14.21 -19.96 10.75
N GLY A 361 14.57 -20.26 9.52
CA GLY A 361 15.81 -21.00 9.19
C GLY A 361 15.61 -22.50 8.95
N ALA A 362 14.43 -23.06 9.27
CA ALA A 362 14.05 -24.41 8.88
C ALA A 362 13.26 -24.46 7.56
N VAL A 363 12.98 -23.32 6.97
CA VAL A 363 12.30 -23.22 5.67
C VAL A 363 13.22 -23.85 4.61
N GLN A 364 12.87 -25.03 4.15
CA GLN A 364 13.51 -25.59 2.95
C GLN A 364 13.13 -24.70 1.78
N ALA A 365 14.13 -24.41 0.93
CA ALA A 365 13.83 -23.81 -0.35
C ALA A 365 12.78 -24.66 -1.08
N PRO A 366 11.76 -24.06 -1.71
CA PRO A 366 10.78 -24.82 -2.47
C PRO A 366 11.49 -25.75 -3.46
N GLU A 367 10.94 -26.96 -3.66
CA GLU A 367 11.53 -27.87 -4.64
C GLU A 367 11.46 -27.22 -6.04
N PRO A 368 12.55 -27.32 -6.82
CA PRO A 368 12.59 -26.74 -8.16
C PRO A 368 11.47 -27.31 -9.03
N MET A 369 10.68 -26.42 -9.64
CA MET A 369 9.58 -26.80 -10.55
C MET A 369 10.06 -27.12 -11.97
N LEU A 370 11.29 -26.72 -12.31
CA LEU A 370 11.88 -26.83 -13.64
C LEU A 370 13.22 -27.58 -13.59
N ASP A 371 13.68 -28.00 -14.76
CA ASP A 371 15.02 -28.57 -14.90
C ASP A 371 16.12 -27.56 -14.58
N GLN A 372 17.17 -27.99 -13.89
CA GLN A 372 18.29 -27.15 -13.45
C GLN A 372 18.94 -26.35 -14.58
N GLU A 373 18.90 -26.85 -15.83
CA GLU A 373 19.41 -26.16 -17.02
C GLU A 373 18.75 -24.77 -17.21
N LEU A 374 17.42 -24.65 -16.97
CA LEU A 374 16.69 -23.40 -17.15
C LEU A 374 17.05 -22.37 -16.07
N TYR A 375 17.21 -22.80 -14.82
CA TYR A 375 17.72 -21.93 -13.75
C TYR A 375 19.14 -21.44 -14.03
N GLN A 376 20.02 -22.32 -14.49
CA GLN A 376 21.39 -21.95 -14.88
C GLN A 376 21.39 -20.95 -16.05
N ARG A 377 20.48 -21.10 -17.00
CA ARG A 377 20.31 -20.14 -18.10
C ARG A 377 19.83 -18.79 -17.62
N ALA A 378 18.79 -18.74 -16.79
CA ALA A 378 18.30 -17.49 -16.19
C ALA A 378 19.42 -16.79 -15.40
N GLN A 379 20.20 -17.55 -14.61
CA GLN A 379 21.35 -17.03 -13.87
C GLN A 379 22.46 -16.51 -14.81
N ALA A 380 22.74 -17.19 -15.91
CA ALA A 380 23.73 -16.74 -16.88
C ALA A 380 23.33 -15.41 -17.54
N LEU A 381 22.06 -15.26 -17.90
CA LEU A 381 21.51 -14.01 -18.42
C LEU A 381 21.57 -12.90 -17.35
N SER A 382 21.21 -13.22 -16.10
CA SER A 382 21.32 -12.30 -14.96
C SER A 382 22.74 -11.75 -14.82
N GLN A 383 23.74 -12.61 -14.85
CA GLN A 383 25.16 -12.23 -14.75
C GLN A 383 25.61 -11.39 -15.94
N ARG A 384 25.22 -11.80 -17.16
CA ARG A 384 25.61 -11.12 -18.40
C ARG A 384 25.10 -9.68 -18.42
N PHE A 385 23.84 -9.46 -18.08
CA PHE A 385 23.20 -8.15 -18.18
C PHE A 385 23.23 -7.35 -16.86
N GLY A 386 23.56 -7.96 -15.72
CA GLY A 386 23.56 -7.31 -14.42
C GLY A 386 22.14 -7.14 -13.85
N LEU A 387 21.29 -8.13 -14.07
CA LEU A 387 19.89 -8.20 -13.66
C LEU A 387 19.68 -9.35 -12.65
N ASP A 388 18.52 -9.40 -11.99
CA ASP A 388 18.04 -10.53 -11.18
C ASP A 388 16.85 -11.16 -11.90
N ILE A 389 17.10 -12.18 -12.75
CA ILE A 389 16.05 -12.87 -13.53
C ILE A 389 15.56 -14.08 -12.76
N ARG A 390 14.27 -14.11 -12.45
CA ARG A 390 13.58 -15.15 -11.69
C ARG A 390 12.56 -15.90 -12.54
N ILE A 391 12.42 -17.21 -12.29
CA ILE A 391 11.52 -18.10 -13.01
C ILE A 391 10.84 -19.06 -12.04
N ALA A 392 9.65 -19.53 -12.38
CA ALA A 392 8.85 -20.52 -11.64
C ALA A 392 8.65 -20.14 -10.16
N GLU A 393 9.03 -21.01 -9.22
CA GLU A 393 8.89 -20.81 -7.77
C GLU A 393 9.74 -19.66 -7.20
N GLN A 394 10.64 -19.08 -7.99
CA GLN A 394 11.42 -17.91 -7.60
C GLN A 394 10.63 -16.60 -7.77
N CYS A 395 9.54 -16.65 -8.55
CA CYS A 395 8.72 -15.48 -8.85
C CYS A 395 7.70 -15.22 -7.74
N ALA A 396 7.40 -13.96 -7.56
CA ALA A 396 6.21 -13.53 -6.88
C ALA A 396 4.98 -13.81 -7.77
N LEU A 397 3.91 -14.31 -7.21
CA LEU A 397 2.69 -14.60 -7.96
C LEU A 397 1.54 -13.66 -7.59
N ASP A 398 1.71 -12.88 -6.53
CA ASP A 398 0.77 -11.90 -6.03
C ASP A 398 1.49 -10.54 -5.87
N TYR A 399 0.99 -9.53 -6.57
CA TYR A 399 1.56 -8.18 -6.63
C TYR A 399 0.49 -7.17 -6.23
N THR A 400 0.86 -5.94 -5.92
CA THR A 400 -0.05 -4.90 -5.39
C THR A 400 -1.34 -4.75 -6.23
N HIS A 401 -1.23 -4.84 -7.55
CA HIS A 401 -2.37 -4.66 -8.48
C HIS A 401 -2.55 -5.81 -9.46
N TYR A 402 -1.73 -6.86 -9.34
CA TYR A 402 -1.71 -7.95 -10.30
C TYR A 402 -1.57 -9.30 -9.62
N GLN A 403 -2.11 -10.32 -10.25
CA GLN A 403 -1.91 -11.73 -9.90
C GLN A 403 -1.36 -12.48 -11.10
N ALA A 404 -0.64 -13.56 -10.83
CA ALA A 404 -0.09 -14.42 -11.84
C ALA A 404 -0.04 -15.88 -11.36
N ASP A 405 0.18 -16.78 -12.29
CA ASP A 405 0.48 -18.19 -12.02
C ASP A 405 1.97 -18.46 -12.27
N ALA A 406 2.54 -19.49 -11.64
CA ALA A 406 3.91 -19.90 -11.92
C ALA A 406 4.04 -20.40 -13.37
N LEU A 407 5.02 -19.89 -14.10
CA LEU A 407 5.36 -20.39 -15.44
C LEU A 407 6.22 -21.66 -15.30
N THR A 408 5.58 -22.83 -15.42
CA THR A 408 6.22 -24.14 -15.18
C THR A 408 6.42 -24.99 -16.43
N ASP A 409 5.93 -24.55 -17.60
CA ASP A 409 6.18 -25.23 -18.86
C ASP A 409 7.61 -24.94 -19.36
N PRO A 410 8.51 -25.97 -19.45
CA PRO A 410 9.90 -25.75 -19.82
C PRO A 410 10.08 -25.13 -21.21
N TYR A 411 9.19 -25.41 -22.15
CA TYR A 411 9.24 -24.84 -23.50
C TYR A 411 8.92 -23.33 -23.47
N LEU A 412 7.89 -22.94 -22.73
CA LEU A 412 7.50 -21.53 -22.60
C LEU A 412 8.54 -20.72 -21.83
N VAL A 413 9.11 -21.28 -20.74
CA VAL A 413 10.22 -20.63 -20.02
C VAL A 413 11.42 -20.44 -20.96
N ARG A 414 11.80 -21.45 -21.72
CA ARG A 414 12.92 -21.36 -22.70
C ARG A 414 12.67 -20.25 -23.71
N ARG A 415 11.45 -20.21 -24.29
CA ARG A 415 11.03 -19.18 -25.24
C ARG A 415 11.09 -17.79 -24.63
N ALA A 416 10.57 -17.62 -23.40
CA ALA A 416 10.60 -16.33 -22.72
C ALA A 416 12.04 -15.86 -22.45
N LEU A 417 12.93 -16.75 -22.01
CA LEU A 417 14.36 -16.45 -21.85
C LEU A 417 15.04 -16.10 -23.18
N ASP A 418 14.66 -16.74 -24.32
CA ASP A 418 15.13 -16.38 -25.65
C ASP A 418 14.73 -14.96 -26.03
N VAL A 419 13.48 -14.57 -25.75
CA VAL A 419 12.98 -13.21 -26.01
C VAL A 419 13.72 -12.19 -25.16
N LEU A 420 13.91 -12.45 -23.85
CA LEU A 420 14.69 -11.58 -22.99
C LEU A 420 16.13 -11.40 -23.48
N GLU A 421 16.80 -12.50 -23.84
CA GLU A 421 18.17 -12.45 -24.37
C GLU A 421 18.26 -11.60 -25.63
N LEU A 422 17.34 -11.79 -26.57
CA LEU A 422 17.28 -11.04 -27.82
C LEU A 422 17.04 -9.55 -27.55
N ALA A 423 16.05 -9.23 -26.71
CA ALA A 423 15.72 -7.85 -26.40
C ALA A 423 16.87 -7.14 -25.66
N PHE A 424 17.44 -7.76 -24.63
CA PHE A 424 18.53 -7.14 -23.85
C PHE A 424 19.83 -6.99 -24.65
N ALA A 425 20.11 -7.90 -25.60
CA ALA A 425 21.24 -7.75 -26.51
C ALA A 425 21.13 -6.56 -27.47
N SER A 426 19.95 -5.96 -27.59
CA SER A 426 19.71 -4.74 -28.38
C SER A 426 20.19 -3.46 -27.69
N TYR A 427 20.48 -3.52 -26.39
CA TYR A 427 21.03 -2.40 -25.62
C TYR A 427 22.57 -2.46 -25.60
N PRO A 428 23.24 -1.31 -25.43
CA PRO A 428 24.69 -1.28 -25.30
C PRO A 428 25.20 -2.13 -24.13
N GLU A 429 26.43 -2.61 -24.24
CA GLU A 429 27.07 -3.35 -23.14
C GLU A 429 27.12 -2.51 -21.87
N GLY A 430 26.76 -3.10 -20.73
CA GLY A 430 26.76 -2.42 -19.42
C GLY A 430 25.56 -1.50 -19.18
N PHE A 431 24.65 -1.33 -20.15
CA PHE A 431 23.49 -0.45 -20.04
C PHE A 431 22.65 -0.71 -18.77
N PHE A 432 22.23 -1.96 -18.56
CA PHE A 432 21.37 -2.33 -17.43
C PHE A 432 22.03 -2.13 -16.06
N ARG A 433 23.35 -2.14 -15.98
CA ARG A 433 24.08 -1.87 -14.72
C ARG A 433 24.04 -0.42 -14.31
N GLN A 434 23.68 0.49 -15.21
CA GLN A 434 23.58 1.92 -14.97
C GLN A 434 22.15 2.37 -14.63
N LEU A 435 21.15 1.49 -14.83
CA LEU A 435 19.75 1.80 -14.56
C LEU A 435 19.42 1.91 -13.05
N PRO A 436 19.98 1.08 -12.15
CA PRO A 436 19.72 1.22 -10.72
C PRO A 436 20.02 2.65 -10.24
N CYS A 437 19.11 3.22 -9.45
CA CYS A 437 19.22 4.58 -8.94
C CYS A 437 18.55 4.69 -7.57
N GLY A 438 19.04 5.59 -6.74
CA GLY A 438 18.53 5.78 -5.39
C GLY A 438 18.66 4.51 -4.56
N ASP A 439 17.55 4.13 -3.94
CA ASP A 439 17.43 2.93 -3.11
C ASP A 439 17.24 1.65 -3.91
N LEU A 440 16.96 1.79 -5.21
CA LEU A 440 16.75 0.66 -6.10
C LEU A 440 18.11 0.14 -6.57
N SER A 441 18.69 -0.79 -5.80
CA SER A 441 20.05 -1.29 -6.01
C SER A 441 20.20 -2.25 -7.19
N GLN A 442 19.09 -2.78 -7.71
CA GLN A 442 19.06 -3.72 -8.83
C GLN A 442 17.72 -3.69 -9.58
N ILE A 443 17.71 -4.32 -10.75
CA ILE A 443 16.50 -4.59 -11.52
C ILE A 443 16.20 -6.08 -11.43
N ARG A 444 14.99 -6.41 -10.99
CA ARG A 444 14.48 -7.79 -10.95
C ARG A 444 13.51 -8.00 -12.10
N ILE A 445 13.68 -9.09 -12.80
CA ILE A 445 12.79 -9.57 -13.85
C ILE A 445 12.12 -10.85 -13.37
N GLU A 446 10.81 -10.92 -13.43
CA GLU A 446 10.06 -12.13 -13.10
C GLU A 446 9.26 -12.61 -14.32
N LEU A 447 9.43 -13.91 -14.68
CA LEU A 447 8.69 -14.55 -15.75
C LEU A 447 7.56 -15.40 -15.14
N VAL A 448 6.33 -14.98 -15.37
CA VAL A 448 5.11 -15.58 -14.83
C VAL A 448 4.18 -16.05 -15.95
N ALA A 449 3.07 -16.67 -15.60
CA ALA A 449 1.99 -17.03 -16.52
C ALA A 449 0.68 -16.35 -16.10
N ASN A 450 -0.23 -16.16 -17.06
CA ASN A 450 -1.58 -15.65 -16.80
C ASN A 450 -1.59 -14.36 -15.95
N LEU A 451 -0.73 -13.42 -16.29
CA LEU A 451 -0.66 -12.13 -15.60
C LEU A 451 -1.95 -11.35 -15.81
N ARG A 452 -2.60 -10.95 -14.72
CA ARG A 452 -3.92 -10.31 -14.74
C ARG A 452 -4.04 -9.23 -13.67
N GLY A 453 -4.76 -8.16 -14.00
CA GLY A 453 -5.07 -7.09 -13.04
C GLY A 453 -6.02 -7.58 -11.93
N GLN A 454 -5.81 -7.06 -10.72
CA GLN A 454 -6.66 -7.30 -9.54
C GLN A 454 -7.69 -6.18 -9.31
N ASP A 455 -8.09 -5.46 -10.32
CA ASP A 455 -9.04 -4.37 -10.14
C ASP A 455 -10.38 -4.88 -9.61
N HIS A 456 -10.66 -4.57 -8.35
CA HIS A 456 -11.92 -4.91 -7.66
C HIS A 456 -13.16 -4.23 -8.27
N MET A 457 -12.98 -3.38 -9.26
CA MET A 457 -14.04 -2.60 -9.90
C MET A 457 -14.42 -3.12 -11.29
N ASP A 458 -13.63 -4.01 -11.87
CA ASP A 458 -13.94 -4.55 -13.19
C ASP A 458 -14.13 -6.07 -13.11
N THR A 459 -15.30 -6.53 -13.50
CA THR A 459 -15.71 -7.95 -13.47
C THR A 459 -14.94 -8.83 -14.45
N HIS A 460 -13.98 -8.27 -15.18
CA HIS A 460 -13.16 -8.99 -16.15
C HIS A 460 -11.66 -8.67 -15.92
N PRO A 461 -10.88 -9.62 -15.38
CA PRO A 461 -9.44 -9.45 -15.28
C PRO A 461 -8.86 -9.29 -16.69
N THR A 462 -8.37 -8.10 -16.99
CA THR A 462 -7.66 -7.85 -18.25
C THR A 462 -6.33 -8.56 -18.23
N SER A 463 -6.06 -9.36 -19.28
CA SER A 463 -4.74 -9.93 -19.51
C SER A 463 -3.74 -8.78 -19.72
N VAL A 464 -2.61 -8.84 -19.02
CA VAL A 464 -1.54 -7.84 -19.08
C VAL A 464 -0.27 -8.52 -19.59
N GLY A 465 0.41 -7.94 -20.56
CA GLY A 465 1.66 -8.51 -21.12
C GLY A 465 2.86 -8.35 -20.20
N GLY A 466 2.89 -7.29 -19.40
CA GLY A 466 3.91 -6.97 -18.42
C GLY A 466 3.53 -5.76 -17.61
N PHE A 467 4.28 -5.48 -16.56
CA PHE A 467 4.26 -4.23 -15.82
C PHE A 467 5.61 -3.96 -15.16
N ALA A 468 5.88 -2.71 -14.86
CA ALA A 468 7.06 -2.27 -14.14
C ALA A 468 6.66 -1.45 -12.91
N GLN A 469 7.27 -1.71 -11.75
CA GLN A 469 6.99 -0.99 -10.50
C GLN A 469 8.23 -0.92 -9.61
N GLU A 470 8.25 0.08 -8.72
CA GLU A 470 9.24 0.17 -7.66
C GLU A 470 8.88 -0.78 -6.51
N ALA A 471 9.85 -1.54 -6.04
CA ALA A 471 9.81 -2.30 -4.80
C ALA A 471 10.75 -1.64 -3.77
N SER A 472 10.84 -2.19 -2.56
CA SER A 472 11.59 -1.56 -1.46
C SER A 472 13.10 -1.41 -1.72
N ASP A 473 13.71 -2.29 -2.50
CA ASP A 473 15.16 -2.38 -2.73
C ASP A 473 15.55 -2.67 -4.18
N HIS A 474 14.56 -2.83 -5.07
CA HIS A 474 14.79 -3.12 -6.48
C HIS A 474 13.66 -2.55 -7.35
N TYR A 475 13.95 -2.38 -8.62
CA TYR A 475 12.93 -2.14 -9.62
C TYR A 475 12.45 -3.49 -10.15
N LEU A 476 11.16 -3.77 -10.03
CA LEU A 476 10.54 -5.01 -10.46
C LEU A 476 9.90 -4.85 -11.82
N ILE A 477 10.24 -5.74 -12.75
CA ILE A 477 9.55 -5.91 -14.03
C ILE A 477 8.99 -7.33 -14.07
N VAL A 478 7.71 -7.47 -14.33
CA VAL A 478 7.03 -8.76 -14.46
C VAL A 478 6.54 -8.93 -15.88
N PHE A 479 6.79 -10.10 -16.46
CA PHE A 479 6.34 -10.43 -17.82
C PHE A 479 5.47 -11.68 -17.84
N ASP A 480 4.36 -11.62 -18.59
CA ASP A 480 3.61 -12.82 -18.94
C ASP A 480 4.36 -13.62 -20.02
N GLY A 481 5.04 -14.69 -19.60
CA GLY A 481 5.82 -15.54 -20.49
C GLY A 481 4.97 -16.29 -21.53
N LEU A 482 3.65 -16.34 -21.39
CA LEU A 482 2.76 -16.95 -22.39
C LEU A 482 2.70 -16.12 -23.68
N SER A 483 2.78 -14.80 -23.56
CA SER A 483 2.63 -13.86 -24.68
C SER A 483 3.84 -12.95 -24.91
N LEU A 484 4.93 -13.15 -24.15
CA LEU A 484 6.10 -12.27 -24.18
C LEU A 484 6.68 -12.12 -25.59
N ASP A 485 6.91 -10.87 -25.99
CA ASP A 485 7.64 -10.45 -27.18
C ASP A 485 8.66 -9.34 -26.85
N THR A 486 9.51 -9.00 -27.82
CA THR A 486 10.54 -7.98 -27.61
C THR A 486 9.98 -6.58 -27.43
N GLN A 487 8.81 -6.27 -28.00
CA GLN A 487 8.18 -4.96 -27.86
C GLN A 487 7.72 -4.73 -26.43
N THR A 488 7.11 -5.74 -25.80
CA THR A 488 6.74 -5.71 -24.38
C THR A 488 7.97 -5.49 -23.50
N VAL A 489 9.09 -6.19 -23.79
CA VAL A 489 10.34 -5.99 -23.03
C VAL A 489 10.86 -4.56 -23.19
N TYR A 490 10.86 -3.99 -24.39
CA TYR A 490 11.32 -2.62 -24.61
C TYR A 490 10.42 -1.59 -23.91
N HIS A 491 9.11 -1.85 -23.89
CA HIS A 491 8.15 -0.99 -23.20
C HIS A 491 8.44 -0.91 -21.69
N GLU A 492 8.51 -2.07 -21.02
CA GLU A 492 8.70 -2.10 -19.56
C GLU A 492 10.11 -1.63 -19.15
N VAL A 493 11.14 -1.90 -19.95
CA VAL A 493 12.48 -1.35 -19.72
C VAL A 493 12.47 0.18 -19.83
N SER A 494 11.61 0.75 -20.67
CA SER A 494 11.52 2.21 -20.83
C SER A 494 11.01 2.91 -19.57
N HIS A 495 10.13 2.28 -18.80
CA HIS A 495 9.72 2.81 -17.50
C HIS A 495 10.90 2.89 -16.51
N VAL A 496 11.82 1.92 -16.56
CA VAL A 496 13.03 1.97 -15.74
C VAL A 496 14.00 3.05 -16.22
N ILE A 497 14.12 3.26 -17.54
CA ILE A 497 14.88 4.36 -18.12
C ILE A 497 14.30 5.70 -17.64
N ASP A 498 12.99 5.89 -17.70
CA ASP A 498 12.31 7.10 -17.24
C ASP A 498 12.64 7.39 -15.77
N LYS A 499 12.55 6.37 -14.92
CA LYS A 499 12.91 6.52 -13.51
C LYS A 499 14.35 6.95 -13.31
N ARG A 500 15.27 6.39 -14.08
CA ARG A 500 16.69 6.78 -14.05
C ARG A 500 16.90 8.22 -14.49
N LEU A 501 16.19 8.67 -15.54
CA LEU A 501 16.24 10.05 -16.02
C LEU A 501 15.65 11.05 -15.01
N GLU A 502 14.52 10.71 -14.39
CA GLU A 502 13.90 11.52 -13.33
C GLU A 502 14.82 11.67 -12.13
N TRP A 503 15.45 10.57 -11.71
CA TRP A 503 16.43 10.57 -10.62
C TRP A 503 17.64 11.46 -10.94
N ASP A 504 18.22 11.31 -12.13
CA ASP A 504 19.34 12.14 -12.57
C ASP A 504 18.98 13.64 -12.60
N ALA A 505 17.81 13.96 -13.14
CA ALA A 505 17.33 15.35 -13.20
C ALA A 505 17.07 15.94 -11.80
N ALA A 506 16.67 15.13 -10.83
CA ALA A 506 16.50 15.59 -9.45
C ALA A 506 17.82 15.92 -8.76
N LEU A 507 18.89 15.22 -9.11
CA LEU A 507 20.22 15.41 -8.51
C LEU A 507 21.10 16.41 -9.27
N ARG A 508 20.91 16.53 -10.58
CA ARG A 508 21.77 17.28 -11.50
C ARG A 508 20.97 18.40 -12.17
N PRO A 509 21.04 19.65 -11.65
CA PRO A 509 20.26 20.79 -12.19
C PRO A 509 20.46 21.09 -13.68
N GLN A 510 21.57 20.61 -14.26
CA GLN A 510 21.91 20.76 -15.68
C GLN A 510 21.53 19.52 -16.52
N ALA A 511 20.83 18.52 -15.94
CA ALA A 511 20.36 17.38 -16.71
C ALA A 511 19.49 17.83 -17.87
N LEU A 512 19.64 17.16 -19.00
CA LEU A 512 18.87 17.49 -20.20
C LEU A 512 17.40 17.10 -20.06
N PHE A 513 17.11 16.03 -19.30
CA PHE A 513 15.74 15.55 -19.09
C PHE A 513 14.92 16.52 -18.24
N SER A 514 13.75 16.86 -18.74
CA SER A 514 12.75 17.66 -18.03
C SER A 514 11.36 17.25 -18.51
N GLU A 515 10.47 16.95 -17.57
CA GLU A 515 9.06 16.66 -17.89
C GLU A 515 8.38 17.84 -18.57
N GLU A 516 8.71 19.09 -18.20
CA GLU A 516 8.19 20.30 -18.84
C GLU A 516 8.60 20.35 -20.32
N THR A 517 9.85 20.00 -20.63
CA THR A 517 10.31 19.94 -22.02
C THR A 517 9.56 18.85 -22.80
N TRP A 518 9.40 17.65 -22.23
CA TRP A 518 8.62 16.59 -22.87
C TRP A 518 7.18 17.03 -23.16
N LEU A 519 6.52 17.69 -22.21
CA LEU A 519 5.18 18.22 -22.37
C LEU A 519 5.10 19.31 -23.44
N SER A 520 6.16 20.09 -23.66
CA SER A 520 6.21 21.13 -24.70
C SER A 520 6.33 20.57 -26.12
N LEU A 521 6.76 19.30 -26.28
CA LEU A 521 6.84 18.59 -27.56
C LEU A 521 5.49 18.04 -28.02
N GLN A 522 4.45 18.17 -27.21
CA GLN A 522 3.12 17.68 -27.56
C GLN A 522 2.40 18.64 -28.53
N PRO A 523 1.42 18.18 -29.33
CA PRO A 523 0.66 19.05 -30.19
C PRO A 523 -0.10 20.13 -29.39
N GLU A 524 -0.28 21.29 -29.98
CA GLU A 524 -0.95 22.41 -29.32
C GLU A 524 -2.35 22.02 -28.80
N GLY A 525 -2.61 22.31 -27.53
CA GLY A 525 -3.88 22.03 -26.86
C GLY A 525 -4.05 20.60 -26.36
N PHE A 526 -3.11 19.70 -26.63
CA PHE A 526 -3.14 18.34 -26.11
C PHE A 526 -2.89 18.31 -24.58
N ARG A 527 -3.56 17.37 -23.90
CA ARG A 527 -3.30 17.00 -22.50
C ARG A 527 -3.48 15.50 -22.35
N TYR A 528 -2.58 14.87 -21.60
CA TYR A 528 -2.72 13.46 -21.26
C TYR A 528 -4.00 13.21 -20.45
N ALA A 529 -4.56 12.00 -20.60
CA ALA A 529 -5.80 11.61 -19.93
C ALA A 529 -5.65 11.53 -18.41
N GLU A 530 -4.44 11.22 -17.92
CA GLU A 530 -4.14 10.92 -16.52
C GLU A 530 -4.99 9.75 -15.96
N SER A 531 -5.48 8.88 -16.85
CA SER A 531 -6.29 7.70 -16.54
C SER A 531 -6.12 6.62 -17.61
N TYR A 532 -6.10 5.36 -17.21
CA TYR A 532 -6.13 4.22 -18.13
C TYR A 532 -7.55 3.83 -18.58
N ILE A 533 -8.55 4.24 -17.84
CA ILE A 533 -9.96 3.85 -18.02
C ILE A 533 -10.75 5.00 -18.66
N ASP A 534 -10.67 6.18 -18.07
CA ASP A 534 -11.45 7.34 -18.49
C ASP A 534 -10.64 8.17 -19.51
N MET A 535 -10.84 7.86 -20.79
CA MET A 535 -10.23 8.59 -21.89
C MET A 535 -11.22 9.64 -22.44
N PRO A 536 -10.97 10.94 -22.24
CA PRO A 536 -11.84 11.98 -22.78
C PRO A 536 -11.95 11.90 -24.30
N ASP A 537 -13.14 12.11 -24.87
CA ASP A 537 -13.36 12.13 -26.32
C ASP A 537 -12.47 13.15 -27.06
N ALA A 538 -12.09 14.22 -26.38
CA ALA A 538 -11.18 15.25 -26.94
C ALA A 538 -9.80 14.66 -27.31
N ILE A 539 -9.34 13.59 -26.68
CA ILE A 539 -8.07 12.91 -26.98
C ILE A 539 -8.14 12.19 -28.33
N ALA A 540 -9.30 11.65 -28.72
CA ALA A 540 -9.47 10.94 -29.98
C ALA A 540 -9.10 11.81 -31.22
N ALA A 541 -9.18 13.13 -31.11
CA ALA A 541 -8.75 14.04 -32.16
C ALA A 541 -7.24 13.96 -32.51
N TYR A 542 -6.43 13.41 -31.59
CA TYR A 542 -4.97 13.31 -31.76
C TYR A 542 -4.49 11.91 -32.16
N GLU A 543 -5.37 10.90 -32.27
CA GLU A 543 -5.00 9.49 -32.57
C GLU A 543 -4.19 9.36 -33.89
N ASN A 544 -4.45 10.20 -34.87
CA ASN A 544 -3.75 10.16 -36.16
C ASN A 544 -2.92 11.43 -36.41
N SER A 545 -2.48 12.10 -35.36
CA SER A 545 -1.74 13.36 -35.47
C SER A 545 -0.28 13.19 -35.86
N GLY A 546 0.26 11.96 -35.82
CA GLY A 546 1.69 11.70 -36.03
C GLY A 546 2.56 12.01 -34.80
N TYR A 547 1.94 12.24 -33.66
CA TYR A 547 2.63 12.47 -32.37
C TYR A 547 2.59 11.28 -31.44
N PHE A 548 1.60 10.38 -31.57
CA PHE A 548 1.38 9.25 -30.67
C PHE A 548 1.33 7.94 -31.44
N VAL A 549 1.91 6.91 -30.83
CA VAL A 549 1.90 5.55 -31.40
C VAL A 549 0.50 4.94 -31.32
N SER A 550 -0.21 5.19 -30.23
CA SER A 550 -1.52 4.63 -29.97
C SER A 550 -2.32 5.50 -29.01
N ARG A 551 -3.58 5.17 -28.81
CA ARG A 551 -4.42 5.80 -27.79
C ARG A 551 -3.86 5.58 -26.38
N TYR A 552 -3.25 4.43 -26.11
CA TYR A 552 -2.60 4.11 -24.84
C TYR A 552 -1.44 5.08 -24.53
N ALA A 553 -0.65 5.47 -25.54
CA ALA A 553 0.40 6.48 -25.40
C ALA A 553 -0.11 7.86 -24.93
N MET A 554 -1.41 8.14 -25.04
CA MET A 554 -2.01 9.41 -24.63
C MET A 554 -2.54 9.39 -23.18
N THR A 555 -2.34 8.30 -22.44
CA THR A 555 -2.78 8.20 -21.05
C THR A 555 -1.87 8.96 -20.10
N PHE A 556 -0.57 8.69 -20.17
CA PHE A 556 0.45 9.31 -19.31
C PHE A 556 1.72 9.63 -20.12
N PRO A 557 2.51 10.62 -19.73
CA PRO A 557 3.79 10.91 -20.38
C PRO A 557 4.76 9.71 -20.38
N THR A 558 4.78 8.92 -19.31
CA THR A 558 5.59 7.71 -19.19
C THR A 558 5.18 6.63 -20.18
N GLU A 559 3.86 6.44 -20.39
CA GLU A 559 3.33 5.51 -21.39
C GLU A 559 3.65 5.95 -22.82
N ASP A 560 3.62 7.27 -23.08
CA ASP A 560 4.01 7.82 -24.37
C ASP A 560 5.48 7.53 -24.68
N ARG A 561 6.40 7.76 -23.74
CA ARG A 561 7.82 7.43 -23.88
C ARG A 561 8.05 5.93 -24.05
N ALA A 562 7.42 5.10 -23.23
CA ALA A 562 7.57 3.66 -23.28
C ALA A 562 7.04 3.07 -24.59
N THR A 563 5.86 3.50 -25.03
CA THR A 563 5.26 3.02 -26.30
C THR A 563 6.07 3.49 -27.49
N LEU A 564 6.56 4.74 -27.50
CA LEU A 564 7.40 5.26 -28.56
C LEU A 564 8.73 4.49 -28.64
N MET A 565 9.41 4.29 -27.51
CA MET A 565 10.66 3.53 -27.44
C MET A 565 10.47 2.09 -27.96
N SER A 566 9.42 1.40 -27.52
CA SER A 566 9.17 0.01 -27.93
C SER A 566 8.93 -0.11 -29.45
N LEU A 567 8.22 0.85 -30.03
CA LEU A 567 8.01 0.89 -31.47
C LEU A 567 9.33 1.11 -32.22
N ILE A 568 10.11 2.12 -31.81
CA ILE A 568 11.36 2.48 -32.50
C ILE A 568 12.44 1.40 -32.39
N MET A 569 12.51 0.70 -31.26
CA MET A 569 13.40 -0.45 -31.10
C MET A 569 13.05 -1.59 -32.08
N SER A 570 11.81 -1.64 -32.54
CA SER A 570 11.32 -2.65 -33.49
C SER A 570 11.31 -2.16 -34.94
N ASP A 571 10.87 -0.92 -35.19
CA ASP A 571 10.76 -0.33 -36.53
C ASP A 571 10.93 1.20 -36.53
N LYS A 572 12.09 1.66 -36.97
CA LYS A 572 12.40 3.10 -37.10
C LYS A 572 11.74 3.79 -38.29
N THR A 573 11.24 3.03 -39.25
CA THR A 573 10.70 3.63 -40.49
C THR A 573 9.49 4.51 -40.21
N VAL A 574 8.77 4.23 -39.14
CA VAL A 574 7.63 5.01 -38.65
C VAL A 574 7.98 6.50 -38.41
N LEU A 575 9.21 6.80 -37.98
CA LEU A 575 9.65 8.19 -37.73
C LEU A 575 9.77 9.04 -39.01
N GLN A 576 9.95 8.40 -40.17
CA GLN A 576 10.06 9.12 -41.45
C GLN A 576 8.75 9.81 -41.83
N GLU A 577 7.62 9.21 -41.47
CA GLU A 577 6.29 9.70 -41.79
C GLU A 577 5.66 10.50 -40.64
N ASN A 578 6.26 10.50 -39.46
CA ASN A 578 5.70 11.09 -38.23
C ASN A 578 6.70 12.06 -37.56
N PRO A 579 6.82 13.29 -38.04
CA PRO A 579 7.80 14.28 -37.54
C PRO A 579 7.66 14.57 -36.02
N GLY A 580 6.44 14.54 -35.47
CA GLY A 580 6.19 14.75 -34.04
C GLY A 580 6.80 13.64 -33.19
N MET A 581 6.62 12.37 -33.59
CA MET A 581 7.28 11.23 -32.93
C MET A 581 8.80 11.33 -33.09
N ALA A 582 9.30 11.73 -34.28
CA ALA A 582 10.73 11.87 -34.52
C ALA A 582 11.38 12.94 -33.65
N GLU A 583 10.70 14.04 -33.38
CA GLU A 583 11.18 15.08 -32.46
C GLU A 583 11.23 14.62 -31.01
N LYS A 584 10.17 13.98 -30.56
CA LYS A 584 10.10 13.38 -29.22
C LYS A 584 11.19 12.34 -29.01
N MET A 585 11.41 11.43 -29.98
CA MET A 585 12.44 10.41 -29.88
C MET A 585 13.85 10.99 -29.88
N ARG A 586 14.13 12.03 -30.68
CA ARG A 586 15.43 12.72 -30.65
C ARG A 586 15.71 13.35 -29.28
N TYR A 587 14.72 13.98 -28.68
CA TYR A 587 14.85 14.54 -27.33
C TYR A 587 15.11 13.43 -26.31
N TYR A 588 14.31 12.35 -26.32
CA TYR A 588 14.43 11.24 -25.38
C TYR A 588 15.79 10.54 -25.50
N ALA A 589 16.25 10.25 -26.71
CA ALA A 589 17.56 9.69 -26.97
C ALA A 589 18.71 10.58 -26.48
N ALA A 590 18.61 11.89 -26.67
CA ALA A 590 19.59 12.83 -26.16
C ALA A 590 19.61 12.86 -24.62
N CYS A 591 18.46 12.77 -23.96
CA CYS A 591 18.38 12.65 -22.50
C CYS A 591 19.04 11.37 -21.97
N ILE A 592 18.85 10.23 -22.67
CA ILE A 592 19.52 8.98 -22.32
C ILE A 592 21.04 9.16 -22.43
N ARG A 593 21.54 9.74 -23.51
CA ARG A 593 22.99 9.96 -23.66
C ARG A 593 23.57 10.95 -22.64
N ASP A 594 22.78 11.94 -22.21
CA ASP A 594 23.21 12.89 -21.18
C ASP A 594 23.26 12.28 -19.77
N CYS A 595 22.39 11.30 -19.51
CA CYS A 595 22.27 10.66 -18.19
C CYS A 595 23.26 9.50 -17.97
N PHE A 596 23.58 8.73 -19.01
CA PHE A 596 24.34 7.50 -18.92
C PHE A 596 25.80 7.70 -19.30
N ASP A 597 26.70 6.90 -18.71
CA ASP A 597 28.07 6.76 -19.22
C ASP A 597 28.02 6.01 -20.56
N THR A 598 28.36 6.71 -21.63
CA THR A 598 28.31 6.20 -23.00
C THR A 598 29.66 5.71 -23.51
N GLU A 599 30.66 5.58 -22.64
CA GLU A 599 31.95 5.00 -23.03
C GLU A 599 31.75 3.55 -23.51
N GLY A 600 32.23 3.29 -24.72
CA GLY A 600 32.06 1.95 -25.36
C GLY A 600 30.71 1.72 -26.05
N TRP A 601 29.78 2.64 -25.99
CA TRP A 601 28.55 2.54 -26.76
C TRP A 601 28.82 2.70 -28.27
N PRO A 602 27.96 2.14 -29.13
CA PRO A 602 28.01 2.42 -30.56
C PRO A 602 27.78 3.90 -30.84
N GLU A 603 28.30 4.40 -31.95
CA GLU A 603 28.10 5.78 -32.40
C GLU A 603 26.60 6.12 -32.46
N THR A 604 25.79 5.19 -32.94
CA THR A 604 24.32 5.30 -32.98
C THR A 604 23.71 4.04 -32.37
N THR A 605 22.85 4.20 -31.38
CA THR A 605 22.09 3.10 -30.76
C THR A 605 20.83 2.77 -31.56
N LEU A 606 20.14 1.67 -31.18
CA LEU A 606 18.92 1.28 -31.89
C LEU A 606 17.78 2.29 -31.76
N TRP A 607 17.70 3.03 -30.67
CA TRP A 607 16.64 4.04 -30.46
C TRP A 607 17.01 5.42 -31.00
N GLU A 608 18.21 5.64 -31.49
CA GLU A 608 18.60 6.90 -32.11
C GLU A 608 18.18 6.93 -33.57
N TYR A 609 17.61 8.04 -33.95
CA TYR A 609 17.15 8.33 -35.31
C TYR A 609 17.89 9.54 -35.87
N GLU A 610 18.65 9.31 -36.92
CA GLU A 610 19.18 10.39 -37.79
C GLU A 610 18.31 10.45 -39.05
N PRO A 611 17.72 11.61 -39.38
CA PRO A 611 16.81 11.77 -40.51
C PRO A 611 17.51 11.56 -41.85
#